data_07ead54de08db93cd6e27ea8a8b31a86
#
_entry.id   07ead54de08db93cd6e27ea8a8b31a86
#
_cell.length_a   1.000
_cell.length_b   1.000
_cell.length_c   1.000
_cell.angle_alpha   90.00
_cell.angle_beta   90.00
_cell.angle_gamma   90.00
#
_symmetry.space_group_name_H-M   'P 1'
#
loop_
_entity.id
_entity.type
_entity.pdbx_description
1 polymer ?
#
loop_
_entity_poly.entity_id
_entity_poly.type
_entity_poly.pdbx_seq_one_letter_code
_entity_poly.pdbx_strand_id
1 'polypeptide(L)'
;MKINSLAEKAPHLIEEWHKSKNVLTPDEVSYSSNKKYWWLCKKGHEWEAAVGNRYRGTGCPVCGGRKLSPENNLAVKCPHLLKEWHPTKNGTLTPFDVTPRGRNIIWWLCEKGHEWPATTGNRYMGTGCPHCDGRIATPEYNLAIKSHQLAQEWHIEKNSPLTPFEVTPNSQKRVWWRCEKGHEWPTSIAARFKGTNCPYCAGKKPSAEYNLAVKCPHLISEWHVEKNKPLTPDNITPGSKKRVWWQCAYQHEWPAAVYTRVNGHNCPKCNIRTSRLEIRIYCELKSIFEDVLWQEKIHTKEIDVYIPHLTLGIEVDGFYWHQSDERKKADNAKQILLGNNGITLIRVMDDRLEVNESNSIPYVNNGNPLTVIVNVLTFIRRTLELPKIDAKKN
;
A
#
# COMPACT_ATOMS: atom_id res chain seq x y z
N MET A 1 -11.76 8.15 -62.18
CA MET A 1 -11.80 7.68 -60.77
C MET A 1 -13.22 7.79 -60.27
N LYS A 2 -13.83 6.67 -59.81
CA LYS A 2 -15.12 6.77 -59.11
C LYS A 2 -14.94 7.63 -57.87
N ILE A 3 -15.62 8.77 -57.82
CA ILE A 3 -15.65 9.60 -56.60
C ILE A 3 -16.45 8.82 -55.58
N ASN A 4 -15.85 8.50 -54.43
CA ASN A 4 -16.61 7.98 -53.28
C ASN A 4 -17.54 9.12 -52.82
N SER A 5 -18.77 9.11 -53.31
CA SER A 5 -19.72 10.21 -53.12
C SER A 5 -20.31 10.21 -51.68
N LEU A 6 -20.80 11.39 -51.26
CA LEU A 6 -21.53 11.51 -50.00
C LEU A 6 -22.80 10.66 -50.01
N ALA A 7 -23.51 10.62 -51.15
CA ALA A 7 -24.72 9.85 -51.29
C ALA A 7 -24.48 8.34 -51.08
N GLU A 8 -23.36 7.82 -51.59
CA GLU A 8 -22.99 6.39 -51.41
C GLU A 8 -22.54 6.08 -49.97
N LYS A 9 -21.70 6.93 -49.36
CA LYS A 9 -21.06 6.65 -48.06
C LYS A 9 -21.85 7.09 -46.86
N ALA A 10 -22.77 8.04 -47.01
CA ALA A 10 -23.60 8.54 -45.90
C ALA A 10 -25.01 8.94 -46.36
N PRO A 11 -25.84 7.97 -46.84
CA PRO A 11 -27.16 8.25 -47.36
C PRO A 11 -28.07 8.96 -46.37
N HIS A 12 -27.88 8.74 -45.07
CA HIS A 12 -28.63 9.42 -44.00
C HIS A 12 -28.39 10.95 -43.94
N LEU A 13 -27.29 11.46 -44.51
CA LEU A 13 -27.03 12.90 -44.56
C LEU A 13 -27.68 13.59 -45.75
N ILE A 14 -28.21 12.84 -46.75
CA ILE A 14 -28.88 13.40 -47.93
C ILE A 14 -30.14 14.19 -47.50
N GLU A 15 -30.87 13.74 -46.49
CA GLU A 15 -32.06 14.42 -45.97
C GLU A 15 -31.74 15.81 -45.42
N GLU A 16 -30.50 16.01 -44.95
CA GLU A 16 -30.05 17.30 -44.42
C GLU A 16 -29.28 18.15 -45.46
N TRP A 17 -29.13 17.67 -46.70
CA TRP A 17 -28.51 18.43 -47.79
C TRP A 17 -29.41 19.55 -48.24
N HIS A 18 -28.91 20.80 -48.21
CA HIS A 18 -29.73 21.97 -48.61
C HIS A 18 -29.82 22.08 -50.14
N LYS A 19 -30.94 21.57 -50.71
CA LYS A 19 -31.14 21.42 -52.14
C LYS A 19 -31.09 22.72 -52.95
N SER A 20 -31.56 23.83 -52.41
CA SER A 20 -31.62 25.11 -53.13
C SER A 20 -30.40 25.99 -52.97
N LYS A 21 -29.57 25.80 -51.92
CA LYS A 21 -28.37 26.61 -51.66
C LYS A 21 -27.08 25.98 -52.20
N ASN A 22 -27.09 24.69 -52.46
CA ASN A 22 -25.97 23.98 -53.02
C ASN A 22 -26.15 23.77 -54.50
N VAL A 23 -25.17 24.13 -55.28
CA VAL A 23 -25.14 23.92 -56.74
C VAL A 23 -24.93 22.46 -57.10
N LEU A 24 -24.04 21.78 -56.32
CA LEU A 24 -23.70 20.36 -56.50
C LEU A 24 -24.69 19.47 -55.71
N THR A 25 -24.88 18.27 -56.25
CA THR A 25 -25.67 17.21 -55.55
C THR A 25 -24.77 16.36 -54.67
N PRO A 26 -25.35 15.60 -53.71
CA PRO A 26 -24.55 14.68 -52.86
C PRO A 26 -23.78 13.60 -53.64
N ASP A 27 -24.21 13.27 -54.84
CA ASP A 27 -23.51 12.29 -55.70
C ASP A 27 -22.22 12.85 -56.32
N GLU A 28 -22.17 14.17 -56.47
CA GLU A 28 -21.01 14.88 -57.06
C GLU A 28 -19.97 15.33 -56.05
N VAL A 29 -20.22 15.11 -54.76
CA VAL A 29 -19.35 15.56 -53.66
C VAL A 29 -18.77 14.37 -52.91
N SER A 30 -17.45 14.38 -52.75
CA SER A 30 -16.77 13.35 -51.94
C SER A 30 -17.17 13.45 -50.46
N TYR A 31 -17.46 12.29 -49.82
CA TYR A 31 -17.77 12.20 -48.39
C TYR A 31 -16.69 12.77 -47.45
N SER A 32 -15.44 12.82 -47.88
CA SER A 32 -14.29 13.33 -47.12
C SER A 32 -13.94 14.79 -47.47
N SER A 33 -14.72 15.44 -48.31
CA SER A 33 -14.46 16.82 -48.76
C SER A 33 -14.37 17.81 -47.60
N ASN A 34 -13.32 18.65 -47.61
CA ASN A 34 -13.17 19.77 -46.69
C ASN A 34 -13.91 21.04 -47.15
N LYS A 35 -14.51 21.03 -48.38
CA LYS A 35 -15.33 22.13 -48.84
C LYS A 35 -16.59 22.25 -48.02
N LYS A 36 -17.02 23.46 -47.67
CA LYS A 36 -18.26 23.75 -46.95
C LYS A 36 -19.41 23.77 -47.90
N TYR A 37 -20.52 23.19 -47.45
CA TYR A 37 -21.78 23.17 -48.13
C TYR A 37 -22.90 23.52 -47.11
N TRP A 38 -24.05 23.92 -47.65
CA TRP A 38 -25.22 24.27 -46.88
C TRP A 38 -25.97 22.98 -46.42
N TRP A 39 -26.40 23.00 -45.16
CA TRP A 39 -27.14 21.92 -44.55
C TRP A 39 -28.43 22.48 -43.94
N LEU A 40 -29.49 21.66 -43.93
CA LEU A 40 -30.82 21.98 -43.37
C LEU A 40 -31.24 20.85 -42.45
N CYS A 41 -31.37 21.08 -41.16
CA CYS A 41 -31.86 20.04 -40.23
C CYS A 41 -33.41 19.95 -40.22
N LYS A 42 -33.92 18.89 -39.65
CA LYS A 42 -35.38 18.64 -39.51
C LYS A 42 -36.15 19.76 -38.79
N LYS A 43 -35.46 20.61 -38.01
CA LYS A 43 -36.03 21.80 -37.33
C LYS A 43 -35.93 23.08 -38.14
N GLY A 44 -35.51 23.02 -39.39
CA GLY A 44 -35.40 24.18 -40.25
C GLY A 44 -34.16 25.04 -40.05
N HIS A 45 -33.19 24.62 -39.23
CA HIS A 45 -31.95 25.39 -39.09
C HIS A 45 -31.03 25.16 -40.30
N GLU A 46 -30.53 26.26 -40.85
CA GLU A 46 -29.60 26.27 -41.95
C GLU A 46 -28.17 26.63 -41.48
N TRP A 47 -27.15 25.89 -41.98
CA TRP A 47 -25.77 26.20 -41.67
C TRP A 47 -24.81 25.67 -42.71
N GLU A 48 -23.60 26.22 -42.75
CA GLU A 48 -22.50 25.71 -43.55
C GLU A 48 -21.59 24.80 -42.72
N ALA A 49 -21.24 23.65 -43.28
CA ALA A 49 -20.25 22.75 -42.70
C ALA A 49 -19.50 21.97 -43.79
N ALA A 50 -18.25 21.61 -43.54
CA ALA A 50 -17.51 20.71 -44.39
C ALA A 50 -18.15 19.32 -44.42
N VAL A 51 -18.21 18.69 -45.59
CA VAL A 51 -18.80 17.36 -45.74
C VAL A 51 -18.10 16.33 -44.84
N GLY A 52 -16.78 16.32 -44.78
CA GLY A 52 -16.02 15.43 -43.93
C GLY A 52 -16.31 15.61 -42.43
N ASN A 53 -16.67 16.83 -41.99
CA ASN A 53 -17.09 17.05 -40.60
C ASN A 53 -18.49 16.47 -40.33
N ARG A 54 -19.39 16.62 -41.30
CA ARG A 54 -20.72 16.03 -41.22
C ARG A 54 -20.64 14.50 -41.20
N TYR A 55 -19.83 13.93 -42.09
CA TYR A 55 -19.57 12.48 -42.14
C TYR A 55 -19.03 11.94 -40.81
N ARG A 56 -18.14 12.71 -40.11
CA ARG A 56 -17.63 12.36 -38.78
C ARG A 56 -18.63 12.63 -37.64
N GLY A 57 -19.88 12.91 -37.94
CA GLY A 57 -20.95 13.04 -36.95
C GLY A 57 -21.17 14.45 -36.38
N THR A 58 -20.56 15.49 -36.98
CA THR A 58 -20.82 16.87 -36.55
C THR A 58 -22.23 17.29 -36.95
N GLY A 59 -23.17 17.38 -36.03
CA GLY A 59 -24.56 17.76 -36.28
C GLY A 59 -24.81 19.28 -36.43
N CYS A 60 -26.10 19.67 -36.55
CA CYS A 60 -26.53 21.05 -36.58
C CYS A 60 -26.01 21.84 -35.37
N PRO A 61 -25.30 22.97 -35.56
CA PRO A 61 -24.74 23.74 -34.46
C PRO A 61 -25.76 24.38 -33.55
N VAL A 62 -26.94 24.66 -34.05
CA VAL A 62 -28.07 25.20 -33.29
C VAL A 62 -28.68 24.09 -32.42
N CYS A 63 -29.05 22.96 -33.02
CA CYS A 63 -29.60 21.81 -32.29
C CYS A 63 -28.59 21.26 -31.25
N GLY A 64 -27.30 21.30 -31.56
CA GLY A 64 -26.20 20.89 -30.65
C GLY A 64 -25.84 21.95 -29.60
N GLY A 65 -26.54 23.09 -29.54
CA GLY A 65 -26.31 24.14 -28.54
C GLY A 65 -24.98 24.91 -28.71
N ARG A 66 -24.35 24.83 -29.87
CA ARG A 66 -23.09 25.55 -30.18
C ARG A 66 -23.30 26.92 -30.80
N LYS A 67 -24.45 27.15 -31.46
CA LYS A 67 -24.85 28.42 -32.03
C LYS A 67 -26.16 28.89 -31.37
N LEU A 68 -26.19 30.15 -30.97
CA LEU A 68 -27.32 30.78 -30.32
C LEU A 68 -28.52 30.80 -31.25
N SER A 69 -29.71 30.55 -30.67
CA SER A 69 -31.01 30.75 -31.31
C SER A 69 -32.08 31.06 -30.24
N PRO A 70 -33.24 31.57 -30.64
CA PRO A 70 -34.37 31.79 -29.68
C PRO A 70 -34.76 30.55 -28.89
N GLU A 71 -34.54 29.36 -29.44
CA GLU A 71 -34.97 28.09 -28.85
C GLU A 71 -33.89 27.41 -27.96
N ASN A 72 -32.63 27.82 -28.08
CA ASN A 72 -31.53 27.14 -27.41
C ASN A 72 -30.66 28.03 -26.53
N ASN A 73 -31.11 29.25 -26.22
CA ASN A 73 -30.44 30.12 -25.29
C ASN A 73 -30.55 29.60 -23.83
N LEU A 74 -29.76 30.18 -22.94
CA LEU A 74 -29.69 29.76 -21.53
C LEU A 74 -31.04 29.94 -20.82
N ALA A 75 -31.77 31.04 -21.12
CA ALA A 75 -33.05 31.34 -20.50
C ALA A 75 -34.08 30.23 -20.77
N VAL A 76 -34.13 29.72 -21.99
CA VAL A 76 -35.07 28.69 -22.40
C VAL A 76 -34.64 27.30 -21.93
N LYS A 77 -33.36 26.98 -22.00
CA LYS A 77 -32.85 25.64 -21.67
C LYS A 77 -32.56 25.42 -20.19
N CYS A 78 -32.29 26.47 -19.44
CA CYS A 78 -31.91 26.41 -18.03
C CYS A 78 -32.65 27.49 -17.21
N PRO A 79 -34.01 27.50 -17.19
CA PRO A 79 -34.76 28.52 -16.48
C PRO A 79 -34.43 28.59 -14.99
N HIS A 80 -34.03 27.47 -14.39
CA HIS A 80 -33.59 27.41 -12.99
C HIS A 80 -32.35 28.22 -12.69
N LEU A 81 -31.47 28.50 -13.69
CA LEU A 81 -30.26 29.29 -13.51
C LEU A 81 -30.52 30.80 -13.58
N LEU A 82 -31.71 31.24 -14.02
CA LEU A 82 -32.04 32.66 -14.17
C LEU A 82 -32.01 33.39 -12.82
N LYS A 83 -32.45 32.74 -11.75
CA LYS A 83 -32.43 33.30 -10.40
C LYS A 83 -31.04 33.56 -9.85
N GLU A 84 -30.04 32.90 -10.42
CA GLU A 84 -28.63 33.07 -10.04
C GLU A 84 -27.84 33.96 -11.02
N TRP A 85 -28.48 34.49 -12.07
CA TRP A 85 -27.86 35.42 -13.00
C TRP A 85 -27.56 36.74 -12.30
N HIS A 86 -26.26 37.16 -12.28
CA HIS A 86 -25.91 38.38 -11.57
C HIS A 86 -26.54 39.63 -12.22
N PRO A 87 -27.28 40.46 -11.45
CA PRO A 87 -28.13 41.53 -12.02
C PRO A 87 -27.36 42.64 -12.72
N THR A 88 -26.10 42.92 -12.33
CA THR A 88 -25.35 44.09 -12.82
C THR A 88 -23.98 43.76 -13.42
N LYS A 89 -23.30 42.66 -13.00
CA LYS A 89 -21.90 42.38 -13.42
C LYS A 89 -21.75 41.79 -14.82
N ASN A 90 -22.84 41.47 -15.48
CA ASN A 90 -22.80 40.89 -16.84
C ASN A 90 -22.92 41.96 -17.95
N GLY A 91 -22.91 43.22 -17.58
CA GLY A 91 -23.07 44.35 -18.52
C GLY A 91 -24.39 44.28 -19.25
N THR A 92 -24.37 44.33 -20.57
CA THR A 92 -25.56 44.26 -21.43
C THR A 92 -25.97 42.82 -21.76
N LEU A 93 -25.17 41.82 -21.39
CA LEU A 93 -25.50 40.41 -21.66
C LEU A 93 -26.69 39.95 -20.80
N THR A 94 -27.60 39.29 -21.46
CA THR A 94 -28.77 38.63 -20.84
C THR A 94 -28.68 37.11 -21.02
N PRO A 95 -29.47 36.34 -20.28
CA PRO A 95 -29.53 34.87 -20.47
C PRO A 95 -30.01 34.43 -21.85
N PHE A 96 -30.64 35.35 -22.62
CA PHE A 96 -31.07 35.10 -23.99
C PHE A 96 -29.92 35.20 -24.99
N ASP A 97 -28.80 35.87 -24.63
CA ASP A 97 -27.66 36.15 -25.51
C ASP A 97 -26.54 35.08 -25.40
N VAL A 98 -26.72 34.07 -24.59
CA VAL A 98 -25.74 33.03 -24.34
C VAL A 98 -26.31 31.62 -24.48
N THR A 99 -25.48 30.70 -24.99
CA THR A 99 -25.88 29.28 -25.06
C THR A 99 -25.56 28.54 -23.75
N PRO A 100 -26.32 27.49 -23.39
CA PRO A 100 -26.08 26.70 -22.17
C PRO A 100 -24.69 26.12 -22.09
N ARG A 101 -24.14 25.63 -23.22
CA ARG A 101 -22.82 25.02 -23.32
C ARG A 101 -21.73 26.01 -23.77
N GLY A 102 -22.02 27.31 -23.59
CA GLY A 102 -21.07 28.38 -23.97
C GLY A 102 -19.81 28.40 -23.10
N ARG A 103 -18.78 29.04 -23.65
CA ARG A 103 -17.51 29.30 -22.94
C ARG A 103 -17.47 30.72 -22.36
N ASN A 104 -18.53 31.50 -22.51
CA ASN A 104 -18.61 32.84 -21.98
C ASN A 104 -18.56 32.78 -20.45
N ILE A 105 -17.64 33.53 -19.85
CA ILE A 105 -17.55 33.72 -18.41
C ILE A 105 -18.64 34.69 -18.00
N ILE A 106 -19.55 34.24 -17.15
CA ILE A 106 -20.71 34.98 -16.64
C ILE A 106 -20.58 35.09 -15.14
N TRP A 107 -20.97 36.22 -14.58
CA TRP A 107 -21.10 36.42 -13.16
C TRP A 107 -22.43 35.85 -12.65
N TRP A 108 -22.34 35.11 -11.57
CA TRP A 108 -23.46 34.45 -10.90
C TRP A 108 -23.60 34.98 -9.48
N LEU A 109 -24.81 34.97 -8.93
CA LEU A 109 -25.13 35.34 -7.58
C LEU A 109 -26.04 34.27 -6.95
N CYS A 110 -25.58 33.58 -5.90
CA CYS A 110 -26.43 32.59 -5.22
C CYS A 110 -27.37 33.24 -4.16
N GLU A 111 -28.33 32.47 -3.67
CA GLU A 111 -29.30 32.91 -2.65
C GLU A 111 -28.61 33.39 -1.33
N LYS A 112 -27.37 32.95 -1.05
CA LYS A 112 -26.60 33.41 0.11
C LYS A 112 -25.79 34.69 -0.16
N GLY A 113 -25.94 35.31 -1.32
CA GLY A 113 -25.22 36.51 -1.68
C GLY A 113 -23.77 36.32 -2.17
N HIS A 114 -23.31 35.08 -2.38
CA HIS A 114 -22.00 34.87 -2.96
C HIS A 114 -22.00 35.16 -4.45
N GLU A 115 -20.98 35.88 -4.88
CA GLU A 115 -20.77 36.24 -6.29
C GLU A 115 -19.56 35.50 -6.84
N TRP A 116 -19.68 34.93 -8.05
CA TRP A 116 -18.54 34.25 -8.67
C TRP A 116 -18.64 34.20 -10.20
N PRO A 117 -17.51 34.20 -10.92
CA PRO A 117 -17.51 33.99 -12.35
C PRO A 117 -17.47 32.50 -12.68
N ALA A 118 -18.30 32.07 -13.65
CA ALA A 118 -18.25 30.71 -14.19
C ALA A 118 -18.77 30.70 -15.63
N THR A 119 -18.33 29.72 -16.45
CA THR A 119 -18.90 29.57 -17.78
C THR A 119 -20.31 29.04 -17.73
N THR A 120 -21.13 29.43 -18.70
CA THR A 120 -22.49 28.87 -18.85
C THR A 120 -22.44 27.36 -18.99
N GLY A 121 -21.41 26.81 -19.64
CA GLY A 121 -21.19 25.37 -19.78
C GLY A 121 -20.99 24.67 -18.43
N ASN A 122 -20.18 25.22 -17.53
CA ASN A 122 -19.97 24.65 -16.19
C ASN A 122 -21.25 24.68 -15.38
N ARG A 123 -22.02 25.79 -15.45
CA ARG A 123 -23.31 25.91 -14.77
C ARG A 123 -24.35 24.93 -15.33
N TYR A 124 -24.39 24.77 -16.65
CA TYR A 124 -25.21 23.76 -17.32
C TYR A 124 -24.90 22.33 -16.89
N MET A 125 -23.62 22.02 -16.64
CA MET A 125 -23.17 20.71 -16.15
C MET A 125 -23.40 20.52 -14.64
N GLY A 126 -24.06 21.45 -13.97
CA GLY A 126 -24.44 21.33 -12.55
C GLY A 126 -23.41 21.87 -11.56
N THR A 127 -22.35 22.56 -12.03
CA THR A 127 -21.38 23.16 -11.10
C THR A 127 -22.04 24.28 -10.30
N GLY A 128 -22.17 24.15 -8.97
CA GLY A 128 -22.77 25.12 -8.07
C GLY A 128 -21.85 26.31 -7.69
N CYS A 129 -22.32 27.09 -6.71
CA CYS A 129 -21.54 28.17 -6.11
C CYS A 129 -20.30 27.60 -5.38
N PRO A 130 -19.07 28.02 -5.73
CA PRO A 130 -17.86 27.48 -5.12
C PRO A 130 -17.72 27.81 -3.63
N HIS A 131 -18.35 28.87 -3.16
CA HIS A 131 -18.41 29.22 -1.74
C HIS A 131 -19.37 28.28 -0.99
N CYS A 132 -20.57 28.06 -1.51
CA CYS A 132 -21.56 27.13 -0.91
C CYS A 132 -21.06 25.68 -0.93
N ASP A 133 -20.34 25.29 -1.99
CA ASP A 133 -19.73 23.94 -2.12
C ASP A 133 -18.45 23.78 -1.28
N GLY A 134 -18.02 24.82 -0.55
CA GLY A 134 -16.83 24.79 0.27
C GLY A 134 -15.51 24.66 -0.50
N ARG A 135 -15.49 25.06 -1.77
CA ARG A 135 -14.27 25.12 -2.61
C ARG A 135 -13.49 26.42 -2.40
N ILE A 136 -14.15 27.50 -2.03
CA ILE A 136 -13.57 28.80 -1.69
C ILE A 136 -13.93 29.13 -0.25
N ALA A 137 -12.97 29.63 0.53
CA ALA A 137 -13.20 30.02 1.92
C ALA A 137 -14.12 31.24 2.00
N THR A 138 -14.96 31.24 3.05
CA THR A 138 -15.79 32.39 3.44
C THR A 138 -15.58 32.68 4.93
N PRO A 139 -16.02 33.84 5.44
CA PRO A 139 -15.97 34.10 6.88
C PRO A 139 -16.62 33.00 7.73
N GLU A 140 -17.70 32.34 7.23
CA GLU A 140 -18.46 31.31 7.93
C GLU A 140 -17.95 29.89 7.65
N TYR A 141 -17.17 29.71 6.59
CA TYR A 141 -16.65 28.41 6.16
C TYR A 141 -15.17 28.48 5.74
N ASN A 142 -14.31 28.33 6.71
CA ASN A 142 -12.86 28.24 6.52
C ASN A 142 -12.28 27.26 7.53
N LEU A 143 -10.98 26.97 7.42
CA LEU A 143 -10.31 25.99 8.27
C LEU A 143 -10.31 26.43 9.75
N ALA A 144 -10.08 27.73 10.04
CA ALA A 144 -10.03 28.25 11.40
C ALA A 144 -11.37 28.06 12.13
N ILE A 145 -12.49 28.30 11.45
CA ILE A 145 -13.84 28.13 12.01
C ILE A 145 -14.21 26.63 12.13
N LYS A 146 -13.82 25.80 11.15
CA LYS A 146 -14.20 24.39 11.13
C LYS A 146 -13.32 23.50 11.99
N SER A 147 -12.09 23.93 12.30
CA SER A 147 -11.19 23.21 13.19
C SER A 147 -10.22 24.17 13.89
N HIS A 148 -10.61 24.62 15.05
CA HIS A 148 -9.79 25.48 15.89
C HIS A 148 -8.44 24.83 16.23
N GLN A 149 -8.43 23.51 16.51
CA GLN A 149 -7.22 22.75 16.77
C GLN A 149 -6.22 22.81 15.59
N LEU A 150 -6.70 22.63 14.36
CA LEU A 150 -5.82 22.69 13.18
C LEU A 150 -5.32 24.11 12.91
N ALA A 151 -6.10 25.13 13.28
CA ALA A 151 -5.66 26.52 13.18
C ALA A 151 -4.50 26.80 14.17
N GLN A 152 -4.50 26.19 15.35
CA GLN A 152 -3.40 26.29 16.33
C GLN A 152 -2.14 25.57 15.86
N GLU A 153 -2.27 24.46 15.11
CA GLU A 153 -1.14 23.75 14.54
C GLU A 153 -0.61 24.36 13.23
N TRP A 154 -1.21 25.44 12.75
CA TRP A 154 -0.80 26.12 11.53
C TRP A 154 0.55 26.80 11.70
N HIS A 155 1.51 26.47 10.85
CA HIS A 155 2.83 27.12 10.91
C HIS A 155 2.80 28.51 10.26
N ILE A 156 2.64 29.55 11.09
CA ILE A 156 2.40 30.92 10.62
C ILE A 156 3.50 31.40 9.67
N GLU A 157 4.77 31.30 10.07
CA GLU A 157 5.90 31.84 9.30
C GLU A 157 6.09 31.14 7.94
N LYS A 158 6.07 29.80 7.93
CA LYS A 158 6.29 29.02 6.70
C LYS A 158 5.11 29.04 5.73
N ASN A 159 3.94 29.41 6.19
CA ASN A 159 2.76 29.52 5.35
C ASN A 159 2.45 30.95 4.92
N SER A 160 3.13 31.96 5.49
CA SER A 160 2.92 33.38 5.15
C SER A 160 3.01 33.60 3.63
N PRO A 161 2.13 34.44 3.03
CA PRO A 161 1.06 35.21 3.69
C PRO A 161 -0.27 34.45 3.93
N LEU A 162 -0.34 33.15 3.60
CA LEU A 162 -1.57 32.35 3.68
C LEU A 162 -1.93 32.07 5.14
N THR A 163 -3.22 32.25 5.47
CA THR A 163 -3.77 32.03 6.79
C THR A 163 -4.84 30.91 6.81
N PRO A 164 -5.19 30.33 7.97
CA PRO A 164 -6.27 29.35 8.07
C PRO A 164 -7.66 29.89 7.71
N PHE A 165 -7.85 31.20 7.70
CA PHE A 165 -9.10 31.86 7.33
C PHE A 165 -9.33 31.89 5.81
N GLU A 166 -8.26 31.77 5.02
CA GLU A 166 -8.29 31.86 3.56
C GLU A 166 -8.35 30.50 2.86
N VAL A 167 -8.44 29.43 3.62
CA VAL A 167 -8.46 28.07 3.10
C VAL A 167 -9.63 27.26 3.63
N THR A 168 -10.14 26.33 2.81
CA THR A 168 -11.21 25.44 3.23
C THR A 168 -10.67 24.11 3.77
N PRO A 169 -11.41 23.41 4.64
CA PRO A 169 -11.01 22.11 5.20
C PRO A 169 -10.68 21.05 4.15
N ASN A 170 -11.35 21.08 2.99
CA ASN A 170 -11.16 20.11 1.91
C ASN A 170 -10.09 20.50 0.90
N SER A 171 -9.34 21.60 1.15
CA SER A 171 -8.29 22.08 0.26
C SER A 171 -7.17 21.06 0.13
N GLN A 172 -6.78 20.76 -1.12
CA GLN A 172 -5.62 19.90 -1.42
C GLN A 172 -4.29 20.65 -1.32
N LYS A 173 -4.33 21.95 -0.99
CA LYS A 173 -3.13 22.78 -0.82
C LYS A 173 -2.25 22.18 0.28
N ARG A 174 -0.97 21.99 -0.01
CA ARG A 174 0.01 21.55 1.00
C ARG A 174 0.53 22.76 1.75
N VAL A 175 0.49 22.67 3.07
CA VAL A 175 0.94 23.71 3.99
C VAL A 175 1.79 23.09 5.10
N TRP A 176 2.52 23.91 5.83
CA TRP A 176 3.32 23.50 6.96
C TRP A 176 2.47 23.50 8.24
N TRP A 177 2.68 22.46 9.02
CA TRP A 177 2.04 22.25 10.31
C TRP A 177 3.09 22.17 11.40
N ARG A 178 2.76 22.58 12.60
CA ARG A 178 3.60 22.49 13.80
C ARG A 178 2.77 21.91 14.94
N CYS A 179 3.12 20.73 15.46
CA CYS A 179 2.40 20.14 16.60
C CYS A 179 2.89 20.73 17.94
N GLU A 180 2.19 20.45 19.03
CA GLU A 180 2.53 20.89 20.38
C GLU A 180 3.95 20.51 20.83
N LYS A 181 4.50 19.38 20.32
CA LYS A 181 5.89 18.96 20.56
C LYS A 181 6.92 19.68 19.68
N GLY A 182 6.51 20.66 18.88
CA GLY A 182 7.40 21.43 18.01
C GLY A 182 7.78 20.74 16.70
N HIS A 183 7.30 19.53 16.39
CA HIS A 183 7.59 18.92 15.11
C HIS A 183 6.92 19.67 13.96
N GLU A 184 7.66 19.86 12.87
CA GLU A 184 7.20 20.59 11.70
C GLU A 184 7.18 19.68 10.47
N TRP A 185 6.08 19.70 9.72
CA TRP A 185 5.94 18.88 8.50
C TRP A 185 4.96 19.49 7.50
N PRO A 186 5.18 19.28 6.19
CA PRO A 186 4.22 19.67 5.18
C PRO A 186 3.23 18.56 4.87
N THR A 187 1.93 18.88 4.87
CA THR A 187 0.88 17.98 4.34
C THR A 187 -0.33 18.79 3.86
N SER A 188 -1.24 18.17 3.09
CA SER A 188 -2.43 18.86 2.61
C SER A 188 -3.41 19.15 3.74
N ILE A 189 -4.13 20.25 3.61
CA ILE A 189 -5.16 20.66 4.59
C ILE A 189 -6.22 19.55 4.70
N ALA A 190 -6.70 19.04 3.57
CA ALA A 190 -7.69 17.97 3.56
C ALA A 190 -7.21 16.70 4.28
N ALA A 191 -5.93 16.34 4.17
CA ALA A 191 -5.38 15.18 4.89
C ALA A 191 -5.37 15.41 6.41
N ARG A 192 -4.99 16.62 6.85
CA ARG A 192 -5.05 16.99 8.28
C ARG A 192 -6.48 16.98 8.79
N PHE A 193 -7.39 17.59 8.05
CA PHE A 193 -8.82 17.64 8.43
C PHE A 193 -9.48 16.26 8.50
N LYS A 194 -9.02 15.31 7.67
CA LYS A 194 -9.43 13.88 7.72
C LYS A 194 -8.74 13.07 8.83
N GLY A 195 -7.97 13.69 9.71
CA GLY A 195 -7.37 13.06 10.88
C GLY A 195 -5.93 12.52 10.67
N THR A 196 -5.22 12.90 9.61
CA THR A 196 -3.80 12.55 9.49
C THR A 196 -2.98 13.32 10.52
N ASN A 197 -2.39 12.65 11.50
CA ASN A 197 -1.62 13.25 12.58
C ASN A 197 -0.17 13.59 12.20
N CYS A 198 0.55 14.25 13.13
CA CYS A 198 1.99 14.49 13.04
C CYS A 198 2.73 13.17 12.77
N PRO A 199 3.52 13.05 11.69
CA PRO A 199 4.21 11.80 11.32
C PRO A 199 5.31 11.42 12.31
N TYR A 200 5.84 12.37 13.05
CA TYR A 200 6.85 12.16 14.10
C TYR A 200 6.18 11.61 15.37
N CYS A 201 5.12 12.25 15.86
CA CYS A 201 4.36 11.76 17.00
C CYS A 201 3.71 10.40 16.74
N ALA A 202 3.32 10.12 15.49
CA ALA A 202 2.78 8.83 15.05
C ALA A 202 3.86 7.75 14.79
N GLY A 203 5.13 8.04 15.05
CA GLY A 203 6.23 7.10 14.83
C GLY A 203 6.51 6.71 13.36
N LYS A 204 5.95 7.46 12.41
CA LYS A 204 6.17 7.22 10.96
C LYS A 204 7.47 7.83 10.45
N LYS A 205 7.97 8.86 11.15
CA LYS A 205 9.25 9.50 10.89
C LYS A 205 10.08 9.55 12.17
N PRO A 206 11.41 9.44 12.07
CA PRO A 206 12.29 9.56 13.24
C PRO A 206 12.30 10.98 13.79
N SER A 207 12.31 11.09 15.12
CA SER A 207 12.52 12.34 15.86
C SER A 207 13.59 12.13 16.93
N ALA A 208 14.00 13.19 17.62
CA ALA A 208 14.96 13.08 18.72
C ALA A 208 14.50 12.09 19.82
N GLU A 209 13.18 12.02 20.07
CA GLU A 209 12.61 11.15 21.10
C GLU A 209 12.16 9.77 20.57
N TYR A 210 12.06 9.62 19.26
CA TYR A 210 11.57 8.38 18.62
C TYR A 210 12.36 8.00 17.38
N ASN A 211 13.45 7.32 17.60
CA ASN A 211 14.30 6.71 16.60
C ASN A 211 14.81 5.35 17.11
N LEU A 212 15.55 4.60 16.30
CA LEU A 212 16.05 3.29 16.66
C LEU A 212 17.06 3.37 17.81
N ALA A 213 17.94 4.39 17.80
CA ALA A 213 18.95 4.56 18.86
C ALA A 213 18.33 4.73 20.24
N VAL A 214 17.28 5.56 20.32
CA VAL A 214 16.58 5.85 21.59
C VAL A 214 15.68 4.69 22.04
N LYS A 215 14.97 4.05 21.11
CA LYS A 215 13.96 3.02 21.45
C LYS A 215 14.53 1.61 21.57
N CYS A 216 15.64 1.32 20.90
CA CYS A 216 16.26 0.00 20.89
C CYS A 216 17.79 0.12 21.03
N PRO A 217 18.32 0.71 22.15
CA PRO A 217 19.74 0.97 22.32
C PRO A 217 20.57 -0.33 22.26
N HIS A 218 20.00 -1.47 22.66
CA HIS A 218 20.65 -2.77 22.60
C HIS A 218 20.97 -3.24 21.16
N LEU A 219 20.29 -2.72 20.14
CA LEU A 219 20.57 -3.06 18.73
C LEU A 219 21.67 -2.21 18.10
N ILE A 220 22.13 -1.15 18.78
CA ILE A 220 23.14 -0.24 18.21
C ILE A 220 24.49 -0.91 18.03
N SER A 221 24.88 -1.77 18.96
CA SER A 221 26.13 -2.56 18.87
C SER A 221 26.16 -3.51 17.68
N GLU A 222 24.99 -3.88 17.14
CA GLU A 222 24.86 -4.74 15.97
C GLU A 222 24.67 -3.96 14.66
N TRP A 223 24.56 -2.62 14.72
CA TRP A 223 24.39 -1.79 13.53
C TRP A 223 25.67 -1.71 12.70
N HIS A 224 25.62 -2.17 11.45
CA HIS A 224 26.81 -2.11 10.58
C HIS A 224 27.00 -0.70 10.02
N VAL A 225 27.88 0.09 10.64
CA VAL A 225 28.06 1.52 10.35
C VAL A 225 28.39 1.78 8.88
N GLU A 226 29.39 1.09 8.32
CA GLU A 226 29.89 1.37 6.97
C GLU A 226 28.88 1.00 5.87
N LYS A 227 28.26 -0.19 5.96
CA LYS A 227 27.31 -0.66 4.93
C LYS A 227 25.96 0.05 4.96
N ASN A 228 25.66 0.73 6.05
CA ASN A 228 24.39 1.46 6.18
C ASN A 228 24.48 2.94 5.82
N LYS A 229 25.68 3.48 5.58
CA LYS A 229 25.83 4.90 5.18
C LYS A 229 24.95 5.25 3.98
N PRO A 230 24.27 6.43 3.98
CA PRO A 230 24.31 7.49 5.00
C PRO A 230 23.29 7.31 6.15
N LEU A 231 22.66 6.14 6.29
CA LEU A 231 21.71 5.88 7.37
C LEU A 231 22.41 5.68 8.70
N THR A 232 21.80 6.25 9.73
CA THR A 232 22.21 6.05 11.13
C THR A 232 20.99 5.59 11.96
N PRO A 233 21.19 4.98 13.13
CA PRO A 233 20.09 4.61 14.02
C PRO A 233 19.20 5.79 14.44
N ASP A 234 19.72 7.02 14.44
CA ASP A 234 18.97 8.22 14.82
C ASP A 234 18.01 8.68 13.73
N ASN A 235 18.29 8.34 12.46
CA ASN A 235 17.46 8.76 11.34
C ASN A 235 16.53 7.67 10.78
N ILE A 236 16.30 6.62 11.58
CA ILE A 236 15.38 5.52 11.24
C ILE A 236 14.48 5.15 12.43
N THR A 237 13.23 4.79 12.16
CA THR A 237 12.30 4.36 13.21
C THR A 237 12.37 2.86 13.48
N PRO A 238 12.03 2.39 14.72
CA PRO A 238 11.97 0.96 15.05
C PRO A 238 11.06 0.14 14.15
N GLY A 239 9.94 0.72 13.72
CA GLY A 239 8.96 0.07 12.82
C GLY A 239 9.32 0.11 11.34
N SER A 240 10.52 0.57 10.97
CA SER A 240 10.92 0.70 9.57
C SER A 240 11.04 -0.66 8.88
N LYS A 241 10.40 -0.78 7.71
CA LYS A 241 10.55 -1.94 6.82
C LYS A 241 11.83 -1.90 5.97
N LYS A 242 12.64 -0.84 6.11
CA LYS A 242 13.89 -0.70 5.37
C LYS A 242 14.87 -1.78 5.80
N ARG A 243 15.45 -2.48 4.84
CA ARG A 243 16.52 -3.47 5.09
C ARG A 243 17.84 -2.74 5.27
N VAL A 244 18.51 -3.06 6.34
CA VAL A 244 19.84 -2.54 6.71
C VAL A 244 20.77 -3.70 7.06
N TRP A 245 22.06 -3.46 7.10
CA TRP A 245 23.04 -4.44 7.47
C TRP A 245 23.26 -4.47 8.99
N TRP A 246 23.33 -5.68 9.51
CA TRP A 246 23.58 -5.97 10.92
C TRP A 246 24.86 -6.80 11.05
N GLN A 247 25.55 -6.66 12.16
CA GLN A 247 26.74 -7.45 12.49
C GLN A 247 26.62 -7.92 13.95
N CYS A 248 26.65 -9.24 14.20
CA CYS A 248 26.62 -9.77 15.56
C CYS A 248 28.01 -9.78 16.21
N ALA A 249 28.09 -10.09 17.51
CA ALA A 249 29.35 -10.20 18.25
C ALA A 249 30.33 -11.21 17.64
N TYR A 250 29.83 -12.22 16.92
CA TYR A 250 30.66 -13.21 16.20
C TYR A 250 31.04 -12.79 14.77
N GLN A 251 30.90 -11.49 14.44
CA GLN A 251 31.28 -10.91 13.13
C GLN A 251 30.45 -11.44 11.94
N HIS A 252 29.32 -12.12 12.19
CA HIS A 252 28.42 -12.47 11.11
C HIS A 252 27.68 -11.24 10.65
N GLU A 253 27.66 -11.02 9.34
CA GLU A 253 26.95 -9.91 8.71
C GLU A 253 25.73 -10.41 7.92
N TRP A 254 24.61 -9.73 8.06
CA TRP A 254 23.39 -10.06 7.30
C TRP A 254 22.47 -8.85 7.10
N PRO A 255 21.71 -8.80 5.99
CA PRO A 255 20.70 -7.77 5.80
C PRO A 255 19.38 -8.22 6.39
N ALA A 256 18.76 -7.36 7.21
CA ALA A 256 17.42 -7.57 7.75
C ALA A 256 16.66 -6.23 7.87
N ALA A 257 15.33 -6.27 7.80
CA ALA A 257 14.51 -5.09 8.05
C ALA A 257 14.61 -4.69 9.52
N VAL A 258 14.61 -3.37 9.79
CA VAL A 258 14.74 -2.87 11.17
C VAL A 258 13.65 -3.44 12.07
N TYR A 259 12.38 -3.40 11.63
CA TYR A 259 11.26 -3.93 12.42
C TYR A 259 11.42 -5.42 12.77
N THR A 260 12.07 -6.20 11.89
CA THR A 260 12.32 -7.63 12.12
C THR A 260 13.31 -7.82 13.27
N ARG A 261 14.39 -7.02 13.32
CA ARG A 261 15.34 -7.06 14.43
C ARG A 261 14.71 -6.59 15.74
N VAL A 262 13.90 -5.54 15.69
CA VAL A 262 13.15 -5.03 16.86
C VAL A 262 12.19 -6.07 17.43
N ASN A 263 11.62 -6.92 16.57
CA ASN A 263 10.73 -8.03 16.97
C ASN A 263 11.51 -9.29 17.42
N GLY A 264 12.81 -9.21 17.66
CA GLY A 264 13.59 -10.28 18.28
C GLY A 264 14.18 -11.32 17.32
N HIS A 265 14.11 -11.13 16.00
CA HIS A 265 14.79 -12.04 15.06
C HIS A 265 16.29 -11.77 15.08
N ASN A 266 17.06 -12.71 15.54
CA ASN A 266 18.52 -12.62 15.73
C ASN A 266 19.32 -12.94 14.45
N CYS A 267 20.65 -12.96 14.58
CA CYS A 267 21.55 -13.37 13.51
C CYS A 267 21.19 -14.77 13.00
N PRO A 268 20.94 -14.96 11.70
CA PRO A 268 20.54 -16.26 11.17
C PRO A 268 21.60 -17.33 11.29
N LYS A 269 22.90 -16.92 11.35
CA LYS A 269 24.00 -17.87 11.55
C LYS A 269 24.19 -18.24 13.02
N CYS A 270 23.86 -17.35 13.97
CA CYS A 270 23.90 -17.64 15.40
C CYS A 270 22.58 -18.25 15.91
N ASN A 271 21.48 -17.99 15.21
CA ASN A 271 20.16 -18.54 15.52
C ASN A 271 20.07 -19.95 14.92
N ILE A 272 20.94 -20.83 15.40
CA ILE A 272 20.88 -22.25 15.09
C ILE A 272 19.52 -22.72 15.61
N ARG A 273 18.75 -23.40 14.76
CA ARG A 273 17.44 -23.99 15.10
C ARG A 273 17.59 -25.19 16.06
N THR A 274 18.59 -25.18 16.88
CA THR A 274 19.00 -26.25 17.78
C THR A 274 18.51 -25.94 19.18
N SER A 275 17.85 -26.87 19.81
CA SER A 275 17.40 -26.71 21.19
C SER A 275 18.59 -26.67 22.16
N ARG A 276 18.47 -25.91 23.28
CA ARG A 276 19.49 -25.91 24.33
C ARG A 276 19.76 -27.33 24.88
N LEU A 277 18.71 -28.14 24.90
CA LEU A 277 18.79 -29.53 25.37
C LEU A 277 19.62 -30.39 24.40
N GLU A 278 19.41 -30.24 23.08
CA GLU A 278 20.16 -30.94 22.04
C GLU A 278 21.68 -30.63 22.13
N ILE A 279 22.02 -29.33 22.25
CA ILE A 279 23.41 -28.90 22.44
C ILE A 279 24.02 -29.55 23.71
N ARG A 280 23.27 -29.54 24.79
CA ARG A 280 23.71 -30.10 26.05
C ARG A 280 23.94 -31.61 25.94
N ILE A 281 23.01 -32.35 25.36
CA ILE A 281 23.15 -33.80 25.09
C ILE A 281 24.41 -34.06 24.25
N TYR A 282 24.58 -33.31 23.15
CA TYR A 282 25.79 -33.45 22.33
C TYR A 282 27.10 -33.23 23.12
N CYS A 283 27.22 -32.13 23.86
CA CYS A 283 28.40 -31.81 24.63
C CYS A 283 28.74 -32.89 25.68
N GLU A 284 27.74 -33.37 26.41
CA GLU A 284 27.92 -34.42 27.42
C GLU A 284 28.31 -35.76 26.80
N LEU A 285 27.67 -36.15 25.68
CA LEU A 285 28.05 -37.37 24.97
C LEU A 285 29.43 -37.25 24.33
N LYS A 286 29.78 -36.08 23.79
CA LYS A 286 31.13 -35.83 23.24
C LYS A 286 32.23 -35.89 24.29
N SER A 287 31.92 -35.61 25.55
CA SER A 287 32.89 -35.77 26.65
C SER A 287 33.14 -37.26 27.03
N ILE A 288 32.26 -38.17 26.63
CA ILE A 288 32.27 -39.59 26.98
C ILE A 288 32.72 -40.45 25.77
N PHE A 289 32.27 -40.10 24.57
CA PHE A 289 32.53 -40.84 23.34
C PHE A 289 33.33 -39.99 22.35
N GLU A 290 34.36 -40.56 21.70
CA GLU A 290 35.26 -39.81 20.80
C GLU A 290 34.59 -39.43 19.47
N ASP A 291 33.73 -40.28 18.93
CA ASP A 291 33.15 -40.19 17.58
C ASP A 291 31.71 -39.64 17.52
N VAL A 292 31.32 -38.80 18.47
CA VAL A 292 29.99 -38.15 18.44
C VAL A 292 29.92 -37.10 17.35
N LEU A 293 28.96 -37.23 16.45
CA LEU A 293 28.64 -36.32 15.36
C LEU A 293 27.41 -35.53 15.64
N TRP A 294 27.37 -34.26 15.20
CA TRP A 294 26.24 -33.35 15.39
C TRP A 294 25.55 -33.08 14.07
N GLN A 295 24.21 -33.18 14.06
CA GLN A 295 23.37 -32.92 12.91
C GLN A 295 23.85 -33.67 11.65
N GLU A 296 24.16 -34.96 11.82
CA GLU A 296 24.70 -35.80 10.76
C GLU A 296 23.56 -36.25 9.82
N LYS A 297 23.86 -36.24 8.51
CA LYS A 297 22.94 -36.71 7.49
C LYS A 297 23.20 -38.14 7.09
N ILE A 298 22.30 -39.06 7.46
CA ILE A 298 22.37 -40.45 7.09
C ILE A 298 21.16 -40.79 6.22
N HIS A 299 21.42 -41.37 5.04
CA HIS A 299 20.36 -41.72 4.07
C HIS A 299 19.33 -40.60 3.83
N THR A 300 19.76 -39.37 3.60
CA THR A 300 18.92 -38.19 3.38
C THR A 300 18.17 -37.66 4.62
N LYS A 301 18.29 -38.30 5.77
CA LYS A 301 17.71 -37.85 7.04
C LYS A 301 18.76 -37.28 7.97
N GLU A 302 18.52 -36.13 8.52
CA GLU A 302 19.36 -35.48 9.53
C GLU A 302 19.04 -36.08 10.90
N ILE A 303 20.07 -36.45 11.67
CA ILE A 303 19.98 -36.93 13.06
C ILE A 303 20.62 -35.87 13.92
N ASP A 304 19.98 -35.45 15.03
CA ASP A 304 20.48 -34.39 15.90
C ASP A 304 21.83 -34.72 16.53
N VAL A 305 21.98 -35.93 17.07
CA VAL A 305 23.25 -36.45 17.59
C VAL A 305 23.42 -37.90 17.14
N TYR A 306 24.57 -38.24 16.57
CA TYR A 306 24.88 -39.59 16.09
C TYR A 306 26.20 -40.09 16.67
N ILE A 307 26.23 -41.36 17.11
CA ILE A 307 27.40 -42.04 17.65
C ILE A 307 27.67 -43.25 16.74
N PRO A 308 28.62 -43.12 15.75
CA PRO A 308 28.87 -44.12 14.74
C PRO A 308 29.21 -45.52 15.27
N HIS A 309 30.16 -45.65 16.18
CA HIS A 309 30.58 -46.96 16.70
C HIS A 309 29.51 -47.72 17.48
N LEU A 310 28.48 -47.00 17.98
CA LEU A 310 27.30 -47.58 18.63
C LEU A 310 26.12 -47.75 17.68
N THR A 311 26.23 -47.27 16.45
CA THR A 311 25.13 -47.17 15.48
C THR A 311 23.86 -46.55 16.11
N LEU A 312 24.09 -45.49 16.92
CA LEU A 312 23.06 -44.88 17.77
C LEU A 312 22.78 -43.43 17.35
N GLY A 313 21.54 -43.15 17.04
CA GLY A 313 21.02 -41.81 16.82
C GLY A 313 20.20 -41.30 17.98
N ILE A 314 20.24 -40.01 18.25
CA ILE A 314 19.42 -39.34 19.25
C ILE A 314 18.72 -38.15 18.61
N GLU A 315 17.41 -38.06 18.78
CA GLU A 315 16.53 -36.96 18.34
C GLU A 315 15.95 -36.23 19.56
N VAL A 316 15.77 -34.92 19.46
CA VAL A 316 15.19 -34.10 20.52
C VAL A 316 13.92 -33.44 20.02
N ASP A 317 12.77 -34.02 20.40
CA ASP A 317 11.46 -33.64 19.88
C ASP A 317 10.76 -32.65 20.79
N GLY A 318 10.67 -31.41 20.36
CA GLY A 318 9.91 -30.34 21.03
C GLY A 318 8.42 -30.35 20.66
N PHE A 319 7.54 -30.08 21.64
CA PHE A 319 6.08 -30.12 21.51
C PHE A 319 5.54 -29.38 20.27
N TYR A 320 5.96 -28.13 20.04
CA TYR A 320 5.41 -27.29 18.97
C TYR A 320 5.68 -27.81 17.55
N TRP A 321 6.70 -28.64 17.37
CA TRP A 321 7.13 -29.09 16.06
C TRP A 321 6.66 -30.50 15.71
N HIS A 322 6.28 -31.31 16.72
CA HIS A 322 5.97 -32.73 16.58
C HIS A 322 4.53 -33.11 16.92
N GLN A 323 3.63 -32.12 17.15
CA GLN A 323 2.23 -32.39 17.49
C GLN A 323 1.32 -32.70 16.30
N SER A 324 1.68 -32.34 15.06
CA SER A 324 0.81 -32.57 13.90
C SER A 324 0.91 -34.02 13.39
N ASP A 325 -0.21 -34.56 12.89
CA ASP A 325 -0.26 -35.94 12.34
C ASP A 325 0.67 -36.17 11.16
N GLU A 326 0.90 -35.13 10.33
CA GLU A 326 1.83 -35.19 9.20
C GLU A 326 3.28 -35.32 9.69
N ARG A 327 3.65 -34.63 10.76
CA ARG A 327 4.98 -34.74 11.38
C ARG A 327 5.16 -36.10 12.07
N LYS A 328 4.17 -36.58 12.83
CA LYS A 328 4.21 -37.90 13.44
C LYS A 328 4.43 -39.01 12.39
N LYS A 329 3.77 -38.92 11.22
CA LYS A 329 4.01 -39.85 10.10
C LYS A 329 5.44 -39.75 9.53
N ALA A 330 5.96 -38.53 9.38
CA ALA A 330 7.32 -38.30 8.90
C ALA A 330 8.38 -38.83 9.86
N ASP A 331 8.18 -38.62 11.17
CA ASP A 331 9.06 -39.10 12.24
C ASP A 331 9.08 -40.62 12.33
N ASN A 332 7.91 -41.25 12.20
CA ASN A 332 7.79 -42.71 12.15
C ASN A 332 8.48 -43.31 10.89
N ALA A 333 8.29 -42.67 9.74
CA ALA A 333 8.98 -43.07 8.49
C ALA A 333 10.51 -42.92 8.62
N LYS A 334 11.01 -41.88 9.31
CA LYS A 334 12.44 -41.71 9.62
C LYS A 334 12.96 -42.82 10.50
N GLN A 335 12.23 -43.15 11.57
CA GLN A 335 12.59 -44.20 12.52
C GLN A 335 12.65 -45.57 11.84
N ILE A 336 11.68 -45.93 11.01
CA ILE A 336 11.67 -47.17 10.23
C ILE A 336 12.84 -47.21 9.26
N LEU A 337 13.13 -46.10 8.55
CA LEU A 337 14.22 -46.01 7.60
C LEU A 337 15.57 -46.25 8.28
N LEU A 338 15.84 -45.61 9.41
CA LEU A 338 17.07 -45.71 10.16
C LEU A 338 17.22 -47.11 10.80
N GLY A 339 16.14 -47.67 11.35
CA GLY A 339 16.12 -49.02 11.89
C GLY A 339 16.44 -50.10 10.86
N ASN A 340 15.89 -49.97 9.62
CA ASN A 340 16.20 -50.88 8.52
C ASN A 340 17.67 -50.79 8.07
N ASN A 341 18.38 -49.74 8.42
CA ASN A 341 19.80 -49.56 8.17
C ASN A 341 20.68 -49.86 9.42
N GLY A 342 20.11 -50.52 10.43
CA GLY A 342 20.84 -50.95 11.63
C GLY A 342 21.12 -49.83 12.65
N ILE A 343 20.47 -48.68 12.51
CA ILE A 343 20.64 -47.54 13.43
C ILE A 343 19.53 -47.57 14.45
N THR A 344 19.89 -47.64 15.71
CA THR A 344 18.98 -47.51 16.85
C THR A 344 18.74 -46.01 17.08
N LEU A 345 17.47 -45.55 17.01
CA LEU A 345 17.09 -44.17 17.27
C LEU A 345 16.45 -44.03 18.65
N ILE A 346 17.04 -43.16 19.49
CA ILE A 346 16.48 -42.74 20.78
C ILE A 346 15.79 -41.38 20.56
N ARG A 347 14.56 -41.24 21.05
CA ARG A 347 13.80 -39.97 20.99
C ARG A 347 13.68 -39.39 22.38
N VAL A 348 14.21 -38.20 22.57
CA VAL A 348 14.06 -37.37 23.77
C VAL A 348 12.90 -36.43 23.55
N MET A 349 11.76 -36.78 24.09
CA MET A 349 10.48 -36.17 23.75
C MET A 349 9.95 -35.28 24.89
N ASP A 350 9.40 -34.09 24.50
CA ASP A 350 8.65 -33.24 25.40
C ASP A 350 7.50 -34.05 26.06
N ASP A 351 7.34 -34.00 27.39
CA ASP A 351 6.38 -34.79 28.18
C ASP A 351 4.92 -34.54 27.79
N ARG A 352 4.64 -33.48 27.04
CA ARG A 352 3.31 -33.18 26.47
C ARG A 352 3.02 -33.94 25.16
N LEU A 353 4.02 -34.63 24.57
CA LEU A 353 3.82 -35.51 23.46
C LEU A 353 3.47 -36.91 23.93
N GLU A 354 2.62 -37.63 23.20
CA GLU A 354 2.29 -39.03 23.49
C GLU A 354 3.53 -39.90 23.30
N VAL A 355 3.98 -40.49 24.39
CA VAL A 355 5.16 -41.39 24.42
C VAL A 355 4.66 -42.83 24.29
N ASN A 356 4.69 -43.39 23.07
CA ASN A 356 4.17 -44.74 22.78
C ASN A 356 5.28 -45.74 22.38
N GLU A 357 6.57 -45.40 22.53
CA GLU A 357 7.67 -46.20 22.00
C GLU A 357 8.69 -46.57 23.07
N SER A 358 9.21 -47.80 23.00
CA SER A 358 10.23 -48.35 23.92
C SER A 358 11.55 -47.56 23.93
N ASN A 359 11.80 -46.77 22.86
CA ASN A 359 13.03 -45.99 22.69
C ASN A 359 12.82 -44.50 22.94
N SER A 360 11.79 -44.13 23.71
CA SER A 360 11.45 -42.73 23.99
C SER A 360 11.82 -42.37 25.44
N ILE A 361 12.40 -41.19 25.64
CA ILE A 361 12.76 -40.65 26.95
C ILE A 361 12.00 -39.32 27.12
N PRO A 362 11.05 -39.24 28.03
CA PRO A 362 10.32 -38.00 28.25
C PRO A 362 11.17 -36.96 28.99
N TYR A 363 11.00 -35.69 28.63
CA TYR A 363 11.56 -34.58 29.40
C TYR A 363 10.53 -33.46 29.63
N VAL A 364 10.67 -32.78 30.74
CA VAL A 364 9.83 -31.62 31.09
C VAL A 364 10.49 -30.38 30.52
N ASN A 365 9.75 -29.60 29.73
CA ASN A 365 10.24 -28.34 29.17
C ASN A 365 10.58 -27.36 30.31
N ASN A 366 11.76 -26.75 30.30
CA ASN A 366 12.35 -25.98 31.40
C ASN A 366 12.70 -26.78 32.68
N GLY A 367 12.65 -28.09 32.62
CA GLY A 367 13.16 -28.96 33.68
C GLY A 367 14.70 -28.96 33.78
N ASN A 368 15.25 -29.69 34.76
CA ASN A 368 16.69 -29.81 34.91
C ASN A 368 17.30 -30.65 33.75
N PRO A 369 18.14 -30.06 32.88
CA PRO A 369 18.74 -30.79 31.76
C PRO A 369 19.58 -31.99 32.17
N LEU A 370 20.19 -31.99 33.38
CA LEU A 370 20.99 -33.09 33.89
C LEU A 370 20.16 -34.36 34.07
N THR A 371 18.91 -34.23 34.47
CA THR A 371 17.99 -35.39 34.62
C THR A 371 17.80 -36.09 33.27
N VAL A 372 17.63 -35.33 32.21
CA VAL A 372 17.46 -35.85 30.83
C VAL A 372 18.76 -36.58 30.37
N ILE A 373 19.90 -35.99 30.62
CA ILE A 373 21.21 -36.58 30.26
C ILE A 373 21.43 -37.89 31.01
N VAL A 374 21.16 -37.95 32.33
CA VAL A 374 21.22 -39.18 33.11
C VAL A 374 20.30 -40.25 32.55
N ASN A 375 19.11 -39.89 32.12
CA ASN A 375 18.13 -40.82 31.54
C ASN A 375 18.66 -41.33 30.16
N VAL A 376 19.21 -40.44 29.32
CA VAL A 376 19.82 -40.82 28.04
C VAL A 376 20.98 -41.78 28.25
N LEU A 377 21.93 -41.47 29.17
CA LEU A 377 23.07 -42.34 29.48
C LEU A 377 22.64 -43.66 30.06
N THR A 378 21.63 -43.67 30.93
CA THR A 378 21.04 -44.88 31.50
C THR A 378 20.41 -45.77 30.45
N PHE A 379 19.71 -45.13 29.50
CA PHE A 379 19.10 -45.84 28.35
C PHE A 379 20.18 -46.46 27.46
N ILE A 380 21.20 -45.68 27.06
CA ILE A 380 22.32 -46.14 26.25
C ILE A 380 22.98 -47.35 26.93
N ARG A 381 23.28 -47.26 28.20
CA ARG A 381 23.88 -48.32 28.98
C ARG A 381 23.04 -49.59 28.97
N ARG A 382 21.73 -49.48 29.19
CA ARG A 382 20.80 -50.66 29.24
C ARG A 382 20.67 -51.31 27.85
N THR A 383 20.57 -50.54 26.82
CA THR A 383 20.29 -51.01 25.47
C THR A 383 21.51 -51.65 24.84
N LEU A 384 22.73 -51.17 25.17
CA LEU A 384 23.97 -51.60 24.57
C LEU A 384 24.86 -52.47 25.51
N GLU A 385 24.31 -52.88 26.68
CA GLU A 385 25.00 -53.73 27.70
C GLU A 385 26.38 -53.19 28.13
N LEU A 386 26.56 -51.84 28.07
CA LEU A 386 27.85 -51.21 28.39
C LEU A 386 28.16 -51.23 29.90
N PRO A 387 29.46 -51.29 30.31
CA PRO A 387 29.82 -51.24 31.73
C PRO A 387 29.40 -49.90 32.38
N LYS A 388 29.33 -49.91 33.72
CA LYS A 388 28.94 -48.70 34.48
C LYS A 388 29.87 -47.54 34.18
N ILE A 389 29.35 -46.48 33.56
CA ILE A 389 30.04 -45.21 33.38
C ILE A 389 29.80 -44.41 34.65
N ASP A 390 30.85 -44.14 35.41
CA ASP A 390 30.76 -43.39 36.69
C ASP A 390 30.65 -41.88 36.34
N ALA A 391 29.40 -41.37 36.40
CA ALA A 391 29.07 -39.97 36.11
C ALA A 391 29.58 -38.95 37.16
N LYS A 392 30.45 -39.40 38.11
CA LYS A 392 30.97 -38.58 39.20
C LYS A 392 32.43 -38.16 39.09
N LYS A 393 33.08 -38.35 37.94
CA LYS A 393 34.44 -37.89 37.74
C LYS A 393 34.53 -36.91 36.54
N ASN A 394 33.98 -35.71 36.75
CA ASN A 394 34.52 -34.46 36.16
C ASN A 394 33.79 -33.27 36.78
#